data_fa88f0c90ae5c81ffe45eec01165a414
#
_entry.id   fa88f0c90ae5c81ffe45eec01165a414
#
_cell.length_a   1.000
_cell.length_b   1.000
_cell.length_c   1.000
_cell.angle_alpha   90.00
_cell.angle_beta   90.00
_cell.angle_gamma   90.00
#
_symmetry.space_group_name_H-M   'P 1'
#
loop_
_entity.id
_entity.type
_entity.pdbx_description
1 polymer ?
#
loop_
_entity_poly.entity_id
_entity_poly.type
_entity_poly.pdbx_seq_one_letter_code
_entity_poly.pdbx_strand_id
1 'polypeptide(L)'
;LAADAVERLETRATNTVEINFHWLMATINGLLSSTQLRGDGSIAPYYSHLALGIALATGRREIEVLKLARFKKVGEFELEFSGQAKRREGVDYSESFRIYTLVAADLVLEAFDKLRALPDVEELQSMDNMAVNNRVHSNLNKLAKRTFDDETRVFKDSRAIWARLVFELHFNRDPRWKKVNETVFWREMLGHEDMDTQESYKVFKIDYTKPAATGEAVEGQWANRL
;
A
#
# COMPACT_ATOMS: atom_id res chain seq x y z
N LEU A 1 5.39 -11.67 -29.28
CA LEU A 1 5.60 -11.72 -27.80
C LEU A 1 6.66 -10.73 -27.31
N ALA A 2 7.83 -10.64 -27.95
CA ALA A 2 8.87 -9.67 -27.56
C ALA A 2 8.52 -8.22 -27.96
N ALA A 3 7.95 -8.01 -29.15
CA ALA A 3 7.50 -6.70 -29.63
C ALA A 3 6.38 -6.14 -28.75
N ASP A 4 5.41 -6.96 -28.35
CA ASP A 4 4.31 -6.55 -27.47
C ASP A 4 4.80 -6.16 -26.06
N ALA A 5 5.87 -6.80 -25.58
CA ALA A 5 6.48 -6.46 -24.30
C ALA A 5 7.23 -5.13 -24.37
N VAL A 6 7.93 -4.86 -25.47
CA VAL A 6 8.63 -3.58 -25.70
C VAL A 6 7.63 -2.44 -25.85
N GLU A 7 6.56 -2.63 -26.62
CA GLU A 7 5.49 -1.64 -26.79
C GLU A 7 4.80 -1.31 -25.47
N ARG A 8 4.55 -2.32 -24.61
CA ARG A 8 4.01 -2.10 -23.26
C ARG A 8 4.95 -1.33 -22.36
N LEU A 9 6.25 -1.58 -22.45
CA LEU A 9 7.27 -0.85 -21.71
C LEU A 9 7.37 0.60 -22.18
N GLU A 10 7.37 0.83 -23.48
CA GLU A 10 7.38 2.18 -24.07
C GLU A 10 6.11 2.96 -23.72
N THR A 11 4.95 2.33 -23.78
CA THR A 11 3.66 2.93 -23.38
C THR A 11 3.66 3.28 -21.89
N ARG A 12 4.22 2.44 -21.02
CA ARG A 12 4.38 2.73 -19.60
C ARG A 12 5.35 3.87 -19.32
N ALA A 13 6.42 3.98 -20.09
CA ALA A 13 7.42 5.04 -19.96
C ALA A 13 6.88 6.42 -20.37
N THR A 14 5.91 6.46 -21.28
CA THR A 14 5.31 7.71 -21.80
C THR A 14 4.06 8.15 -21.07
N ASN A 15 3.31 7.21 -20.42
CA ASN A 15 2.06 7.47 -19.73
C ASN A 15 2.27 7.44 -18.22
N THR A 16 2.90 8.48 -17.67
CA THR A 16 3.02 8.64 -16.21
C THR A 16 1.69 9.04 -15.60
N VAL A 17 1.40 8.50 -14.43
CA VAL A 17 0.24 8.85 -13.62
C VAL A 17 0.69 9.78 -12.51
N GLU A 18 0.14 10.98 -12.46
CA GLU A 18 0.45 11.96 -11.44
C GLU A 18 -0.47 11.78 -10.23
N ILE A 19 0.12 11.78 -9.04
CA ILE A 19 -0.60 11.69 -7.77
C ILE A 19 -0.16 12.84 -6.88
N ASN A 20 -1.12 13.62 -6.38
CA ASN A 20 -0.84 14.66 -5.40
C ASN A 20 -0.62 14.03 -4.02
N PHE A 21 0.51 14.35 -3.40
CA PHE A 21 0.90 13.84 -2.09
C PHE A 21 -0.11 14.15 -0.99
N HIS A 22 -0.56 15.40 -0.90
CA HIS A 22 -1.48 15.83 0.15
C HIS A 22 -2.86 15.19 0.00
N TRP A 23 -3.33 15.07 -1.24
CA TRP A 23 -4.56 14.35 -1.54
C TRP A 23 -4.44 12.87 -1.14
N LEU A 24 -3.31 12.24 -1.46
CA LEU A 24 -3.10 10.83 -1.13
C LEU A 24 -3.07 10.59 0.37
N MET A 25 -2.39 11.46 1.14
CA MET A 25 -2.35 11.33 2.60
C MET A 25 -3.74 11.49 3.22
N ALA A 26 -4.52 12.47 2.76
CA ALA A 26 -5.91 12.64 3.18
C ALA A 26 -6.77 11.41 2.82
N THR A 27 -6.57 10.88 1.62
CA THR A 27 -7.28 9.68 1.13
C THR A 27 -6.95 8.46 1.99
N ILE A 28 -5.68 8.21 2.30
CA ILE A 28 -5.27 7.11 3.19
C ILE A 28 -5.92 7.25 4.57
N ASN A 29 -5.85 8.43 5.17
CA ASN A 29 -6.48 8.68 6.47
C ASN A 29 -8.00 8.44 6.44
N GLY A 30 -8.66 8.88 5.39
CA GLY A 30 -10.09 8.65 5.18
C GLY A 30 -10.44 7.17 5.03
N LEU A 31 -9.63 6.41 4.28
CA LEU A 31 -9.82 4.98 4.10
C LEU A 31 -9.63 4.20 5.42
N LEU A 32 -8.61 4.54 6.20
CA LEU A 32 -8.31 3.88 7.47
C LEU A 32 -9.39 4.11 8.54
N SER A 33 -10.11 5.20 8.46
CA SER A 33 -11.20 5.55 9.40
C SER A 33 -12.60 5.28 8.84
N SER A 34 -12.70 4.71 7.65
CA SER A 34 -13.97 4.50 6.96
C SER A 34 -14.87 3.49 7.67
N THR A 35 -16.14 3.84 7.77
CA THR A 35 -17.19 3.00 8.33
C THR A 35 -18.35 2.85 7.37
N GLN A 36 -19.16 1.81 7.59
CA GLN A 36 -20.40 1.59 6.85
C GLN A 36 -21.56 1.37 7.82
N LEU A 37 -22.74 1.80 7.38
CA LEU A 37 -23.99 1.48 8.05
C LEU A 37 -24.44 0.07 7.62
N ARG A 38 -24.69 -0.80 8.57
CA ARG A 38 -25.21 -2.15 8.33
C ARG A 38 -26.74 -2.15 8.30
N GLY A 39 -27.31 -3.21 7.73
CA GLY A 39 -28.76 -3.36 7.62
C GLY A 39 -29.50 -3.42 8.98
N ASP A 40 -28.82 -3.74 10.06
CA ASP A 40 -29.35 -3.72 11.43
C ASP A 40 -29.23 -2.33 12.10
N GLY A 41 -28.77 -1.30 11.39
CA GLY A 41 -28.55 0.05 11.88
C GLY A 41 -27.25 0.28 12.63
N SER A 42 -26.42 -0.74 12.81
CA SER A 42 -25.09 -0.61 13.43
C SER A 42 -24.08 -0.01 12.45
N ILE A 43 -23.05 0.63 13.01
CA ILE A 43 -21.90 1.16 12.24
C ILE A 43 -20.72 0.21 12.45
N ALA A 44 -20.08 -0.18 11.37
CA ALA A 44 -18.93 -1.07 11.38
C ALA A 44 -17.80 -0.52 10.51
N PRO A 45 -16.55 -0.90 10.78
CA PRO A 45 -15.45 -0.63 9.84
C PRO A 45 -15.75 -1.19 8.44
N TYR A 46 -15.34 -0.46 7.42
CA TYR A 46 -15.58 -0.86 6.02
C TYR A 46 -14.36 -1.64 5.49
N TYR A 47 -14.48 -2.97 5.38
CA TYR A 47 -13.33 -3.85 5.13
C TYR A 47 -12.52 -3.48 3.90
N SER A 48 -13.16 -3.20 2.76
CA SER A 48 -12.46 -2.89 1.51
C SER A 48 -11.70 -1.56 1.59
N HIS A 49 -12.27 -0.56 2.24
CA HIS A 49 -11.65 0.73 2.49
C HIS A 49 -10.43 0.60 3.40
N LEU A 50 -10.57 -0.11 4.51
CA LEU A 50 -9.45 -0.38 5.41
C LEU A 50 -8.34 -1.14 4.71
N ALA A 51 -8.70 -2.15 3.90
CA ALA A 51 -7.73 -2.94 3.15
C ALA A 51 -6.92 -2.08 2.17
N LEU A 52 -7.57 -1.22 1.39
CA LEU A 52 -6.89 -0.31 0.47
C LEU A 52 -6.04 0.71 1.21
N GLY A 53 -6.54 1.30 2.28
CA GLY A 53 -5.80 2.24 3.12
C GLY A 53 -4.53 1.63 3.71
N ILE A 54 -4.62 0.42 4.25
CA ILE A 54 -3.46 -0.32 4.79
C ILE A 54 -2.48 -0.67 3.66
N ALA A 55 -2.96 -1.12 2.51
CA ALA A 55 -2.11 -1.43 1.36
C ALA A 55 -1.35 -0.18 0.86
N LEU A 56 -2.00 0.96 0.75
CA LEU A 56 -1.37 2.23 0.40
C LEU A 56 -0.34 2.67 1.46
N ALA A 57 -0.66 2.49 2.74
CA ALA A 57 0.22 2.90 3.84
C ALA A 57 1.45 1.99 4.02
N THR A 58 1.39 0.74 3.61
CA THR A 58 2.41 -0.29 3.90
C THR A 58 3.03 -0.93 2.67
N GLY A 59 2.44 -0.76 1.50
CA GLY A 59 2.86 -1.43 0.27
C GLY A 59 2.56 -2.92 0.23
N ARG A 60 1.74 -3.47 1.12
CA ARG A 60 1.46 -4.90 1.17
C ARG A 60 0.39 -5.32 0.17
N ARG A 61 0.47 -6.59 -0.27
CA ARG A 61 -0.47 -7.20 -1.20
C ARG A 61 -1.82 -7.46 -0.53
N GLU A 62 -2.90 -7.54 -1.30
CA GLU A 62 -4.25 -7.77 -0.76
C GLU A 62 -4.33 -9.01 0.13
N ILE A 63 -3.72 -10.12 -0.28
CA ILE A 63 -3.70 -11.35 0.50
C ILE A 63 -2.91 -11.22 1.80
N GLU A 64 -1.85 -10.42 1.80
CA GLU A 64 -1.07 -10.10 2.99
C GLU A 64 -1.92 -9.28 3.96
N VAL A 65 -2.55 -8.21 3.47
CA VAL A 65 -3.39 -7.34 4.30
C VAL A 65 -4.57 -8.11 4.90
N LEU A 66 -5.26 -8.93 4.10
CA LEU A 66 -6.48 -9.61 4.52
C LEU A 66 -6.24 -10.91 5.29
N LYS A 67 -5.11 -11.58 5.10
CA LYS A 67 -4.88 -12.90 5.68
C LYS A 67 -3.51 -13.10 6.31
N LEU A 68 -2.42 -12.88 5.56
CA LEU A 68 -1.11 -13.41 5.92
C LEU A 68 -0.28 -12.51 6.81
N ALA A 69 -0.43 -11.19 6.69
CA ALA A 69 0.44 -10.24 7.36
C ALA A 69 0.29 -10.28 8.88
N ARG A 70 1.44 -10.10 9.53
CA ARG A 70 1.56 -9.74 10.93
C ARG A 70 2.45 -8.52 11.02
N PHE A 71 2.06 -7.57 11.86
CA PHE A 71 2.78 -6.33 12.04
C PHE A 71 3.16 -6.12 13.50
N LYS A 72 4.35 -5.58 13.70
CA LYS A 72 4.82 -5.12 15.01
C LYS A 72 5.40 -3.72 14.86
N LYS A 73 5.01 -2.80 15.74
CA LYS A 73 5.57 -1.45 15.74
C LYS A 73 7.05 -1.50 16.12
N VAL A 74 7.89 -0.85 15.32
CA VAL A 74 9.32 -0.68 15.58
C VAL A 74 9.76 0.79 15.57
N GLY A 75 8.91 1.68 15.10
CA GLY A 75 9.13 3.11 15.07
C GLY A 75 7.84 3.85 14.81
N GLU A 76 7.87 5.18 14.85
CA GLU A 76 6.69 6.01 14.60
C GLU A 76 6.11 5.76 13.18
N PHE A 77 6.98 5.54 12.20
CA PHE A 77 6.63 5.28 10.80
C PHE A 77 7.27 4.01 10.26
N GLU A 78 7.52 3.05 11.12
CA GLU A 78 8.07 1.75 10.77
C GLU A 78 7.34 0.61 11.45
N LEU A 79 7.11 -0.44 10.68
CA LEU A 79 6.59 -1.72 11.14
C LEU A 79 7.57 -2.84 10.79
N GLU A 80 7.66 -3.82 11.66
CA GLU A 80 8.19 -5.14 11.31
C GLU A 80 7.05 -5.96 10.71
N PHE A 81 7.25 -6.43 9.49
CA PHE A 81 6.28 -7.22 8.73
C PHE A 81 6.74 -8.65 8.61
N SER A 82 5.81 -9.59 8.80
CA SER A 82 5.95 -11.01 8.48
C SER A 82 4.70 -11.50 7.74
N GLY A 83 4.84 -12.61 7.01
CA GLY A 83 3.74 -13.18 6.24
C GLY A 83 3.76 -12.83 4.76
N GLN A 84 4.94 -12.73 4.16
CA GLN A 84 5.10 -12.49 2.73
C GLN A 84 4.43 -13.58 1.89
N ALA A 85 3.58 -13.16 0.92
CA ALA A 85 2.76 -14.06 0.12
C ALA A 85 3.54 -14.84 -0.94
N LYS A 86 4.43 -14.17 -1.66
CA LYS A 86 5.20 -14.77 -2.74
C LYS A 86 6.58 -15.16 -2.23
N ARG A 87 6.84 -16.45 -2.24
CA ARG A 87 8.14 -17.05 -1.89
C ARG A 87 8.59 -17.94 -3.03
N ARG A 88 9.85 -17.82 -3.43
CA ARG A 88 10.47 -18.74 -4.38
C ARG A 88 11.01 -19.96 -3.63
N GLU A 89 10.80 -21.13 -4.23
CA GLU A 89 11.38 -22.36 -3.70
C GLU A 89 12.92 -22.28 -3.68
N GLY A 90 13.54 -22.77 -2.61
CA GLY A 90 14.99 -22.80 -2.46
C GLY A 90 15.65 -21.46 -2.06
N VAL A 91 14.90 -20.41 -1.85
CA VAL A 91 15.39 -19.12 -1.32
C VAL A 91 15.09 -19.05 0.18
N ASP A 92 16.11 -18.74 0.97
CA ASP A 92 15.93 -18.47 2.39
C ASP A 92 15.41 -17.03 2.56
N TYR A 93 14.15 -16.93 3.01
CA TYR A 93 13.52 -15.64 3.31
C TYR A 93 13.60 -15.35 4.80
N SER A 94 13.95 -14.12 5.13
CA SER A 94 13.78 -13.65 6.50
C SER A 94 12.33 -13.83 6.92
N GLU A 95 12.08 -14.32 8.13
CA GLU A 95 10.73 -14.47 8.68
C GLU A 95 10.02 -13.10 8.78
N SER A 96 10.80 -12.05 9.03
CA SER A 96 10.31 -10.67 9.12
C SER A 96 11.31 -9.67 8.55
N PHE A 97 10.81 -8.50 8.14
CA PHE A 97 11.63 -7.36 7.76
C PHE A 97 10.90 -6.04 8.03
N ARG A 98 11.68 -4.96 8.13
CA ARG A 98 11.15 -3.64 8.43
C ARG A 98 10.66 -2.95 7.18
N ILE A 99 9.53 -2.28 7.28
CA ILE A 99 8.94 -1.46 6.24
C ILE A 99 8.58 -0.08 6.79
N TYR A 100 8.73 0.94 5.95
CA TYR A 100 8.20 2.26 6.26
C TYR A 100 6.69 2.30 6.05
N THR A 101 6.02 3.11 6.86
CA THR A 101 4.60 3.43 6.68
C THR A 101 4.42 4.87 6.23
N LEU A 102 3.45 5.13 5.36
CA LEU A 102 3.16 6.49 4.88
C LEU A 102 2.40 7.34 5.91
N VAL A 103 1.72 6.69 6.83
CA VAL A 103 1.07 7.32 8.00
C VAL A 103 1.65 6.72 9.28
N ALA A 104 1.33 7.28 10.43
CA ALA A 104 1.83 6.75 11.70
C ALA A 104 1.52 5.26 11.85
N ALA A 105 2.52 4.50 12.30
CA ALA A 105 2.39 3.06 12.49
C ALA A 105 1.21 2.70 13.42
N ASP A 106 0.93 3.51 14.44
CA ASP A 106 -0.20 3.29 15.34
C ASP A 106 -1.54 3.36 14.61
N LEU A 107 -1.71 4.25 13.64
CA LEU A 107 -2.93 4.33 12.83
C LEU A 107 -3.10 3.11 11.93
N VAL A 108 -2.01 2.62 11.36
CA VAL A 108 -2.03 1.39 10.56
C VAL A 108 -2.43 0.20 11.43
N LEU A 109 -1.84 0.04 12.60
CA LEU A 109 -2.13 -1.06 13.52
C LEU A 109 -3.56 -1.03 14.02
N GLU A 110 -4.08 0.15 14.36
CA GLU A 110 -5.47 0.30 14.78
C GLU A 110 -6.44 -0.12 13.67
N ALA A 111 -6.23 0.36 12.44
CA ALA A 111 -7.04 -0.04 11.30
C ALA A 111 -6.91 -1.53 10.98
N PHE A 112 -5.71 -2.07 11.06
CA PHE A 112 -5.44 -3.48 10.84
C PHE A 112 -6.15 -4.38 11.86
N ASP A 113 -6.12 -4.03 13.13
CA ASP A 113 -6.81 -4.77 14.18
C ASP A 113 -8.33 -4.75 13.97
N LYS A 114 -8.89 -3.59 13.61
CA LYS A 114 -10.31 -3.47 13.25
C LYS A 114 -10.68 -4.32 12.04
N LEU A 115 -9.85 -4.31 10.99
CA LEU A 115 -10.05 -5.12 9.80
C LEU A 115 -10.08 -6.61 10.13
N ARG A 116 -9.07 -7.10 10.87
CA ARG A 116 -8.93 -8.52 11.21
C ARG A 116 -9.98 -9.02 12.18
N ALA A 117 -10.60 -8.13 12.96
CA ALA A 117 -11.70 -8.46 13.88
C ALA A 117 -13.07 -8.53 13.19
N LEU A 118 -13.20 -8.07 11.93
CA LEU A 118 -14.46 -8.20 11.20
C LEU A 118 -14.77 -9.67 10.91
N PRO A 119 -16.01 -10.15 11.18
CA PRO A 119 -16.37 -11.56 10.98
C PRO A 119 -16.08 -12.08 9.57
N ASP A 120 -16.39 -11.29 8.54
CA ASP A 120 -16.14 -11.67 7.13
C ASP A 120 -14.65 -11.80 6.82
N VAL A 121 -13.79 -11.00 7.45
CA VAL A 121 -12.33 -11.08 7.29
C VAL A 121 -11.77 -12.22 8.13
N GLU A 122 -12.31 -12.44 9.31
CA GLU A 122 -11.93 -13.57 10.17
C GLU A 122 -12.20 -14.92 9.46
N GLU A 123 -13.29 -15.04 8.73
CA GLU A 123 -13.60 -16.19 7.89
C GLU A 123 -12.52 -16.45 6.83
N LEU A 124 -11.92 -15.42 6.26
CA LEU A 124 -10.86 -15.55 5.24
C LEU A 124 -9.62 -16.27 5.77
N GLN A 125 -9.39 -16.26 7.08
CA GLN A 125 -8.23 -16.90 7.70
C GLN A 125 -8.21 -18.43 7.49
N SER A 126 -9.38 -19.03 7.39
CA SER A 126 -9.54 -20.48 7.19
C SER A 126 -9.57 -20.90 5.72
N MET A 127 -9.65 -19.95 4.79
CA MET A 127 -9.71 -20.22 3.35
C MET A 127 -8.30 -20.29 2.76
N ASP A 128 -8.14 -21.05 1.65
CA ASP A 128 -6.89 -20.99 0.90
C ASP A 128 -6.73 -19.63 0.19
N ASN A 129 -5.49 -19.29 -0.15
CA ASN A 129 -5.15 -17.97 -0.68
C ASN A 129 -5.86 -17.67 -2.01
N MET A 130 -6.04 -18.67 -2.87
CA MET A 130 -6.73 -18.50 -4.16
C MET A 130 -8.22 -18.21 -3.93
N ALA A 131 -8.86 -18.90 -3.00
CA ALA A 131 -10.25 -18.67 -2.65
C ALA A 131 -10.46 -17.26 -2.06
N VAL A 132 -9.55 -16.78 -1.22
CA VAL A 132 -9.58 -15.40 -0.71
C VAL A 132 -9.49 -14.41 -1.86
N ASN A 133 -8.50 -14.54 -2.73
CA ASN A 133 -8.33 -13.65 -3.87
C ASN A 133 -9.58 -13.63 -4.77
N ASN A 134 -10.15 -14.78 -5.08
CA ASN A 134 -11.35 -14.86 -5.89
C ASN A 134 -12.54 -14.16 -5.25
N ARG A 135 -12.68 -14.23 -3.93
CA ARG A 135 -13.77 -13.57 -3.19
C ARG A 135 -13.67 -12.04 -3.19
N VAL A 136 -12.48 -11.48 -3.01
CA VAL A 136 -12.30 -10.05 -2.72
C VAL A 136 -11.82 -9.22 -3.92
N HIS A 137 -11.16 -9.83 -4.88
CA HIS A 137 -10.43 -9.17 -5.96
C HIS A 137 -11.26 -8.14 -6.74
N SER A 138 -12.47 -8.51 -7.16
CA SER A 138 -13.34 -7.63 -7.95
C SER A 138 -13.75 -6.37 -7.17
N ASN A 139 -14.16 -6.52 -5.91
CA ASN A 139 -14.54 -5.39 -5.06
C ASN A 139 -13.38 -4.46 -4.78
N LEU A 140 -12.21 -4.99 -4.49
CA LEU A 140 -11.02 -4.20 -4.19
C LEU A 140 -10.54 -3.42 -5.43
N ASN A 141 -10.60 -4.02 -6.61
CA ASN A 141 -10.27 -3.31 -7.85
C ASN A 141 -11.28 -2.22 -8.20
N LYS A 142 -12.57 -2.45 -8.00
CA LYS A 142 -13.60 -1.42 -8.17
C LYS A 142 -13.37 -0.24 -7.23
N LEU A 143 -13.00 -0.51 -5.99
CA LEU A 143 -12.68 0.54 -5.03
C LEU A 143 -11.45 1.35 -5.46
N ALA A 144 -10.39 0.70 -5.94
CA ALA A 144 -9.20 1.39 -6.44
C ALA A 144 -9.54 2.34 -7.60
N LYS A 145 -10.34 1.89 -8.56
CA LYS A 145 -10.81 2.73 -9.68
C LYS A 145 -11.58 3.97 -9.19
N ARG A 146 -12.51 3.79 -8.28
CA ARG A 146 -13.30 4.89 -7.72
C ARG A 146 -12.45 5.86 -6.90
N THR A 147 -11.55 5.33 -6.09
CA THR A 147 -10.69 6.13 -5.22
C THR A 147 -9.78 7.05 -6.02
N PHE A 148 -9.18 6.55 -7.10
CA PHE A 148 -8.28 7.31 -7.96
C PHE A 148 -8.98 8.00 -9.13
N ASP A 149 -10.29 7.82 -9.30
CA ASP A 149 -11.07 8.30 -10.45
C ASP A 149 -10.40 7.93 -11.78
N ASP A 150 -9.98 6.67 -11.91
CA ASP A 150 -9.21 6.14 -13.02
C ASP A 150 -9.55 4.67 -13.25
N GLU A 151 -10.22 4.38 -14.37
CA GLU A 151 -10.65 3.02 -14.75
C GLU A 151 -9.50 2.05 -14.97
N THR A 152 -8.27 2.55 -15.11
CA THR A 152 -7.07 1.72 -15.28
C THR A 152 -6.39 1.35 -13.97
N ARG A 153 -6.83 1.93 -12.83
CA ARG A 153 -6.28 1.60 -11.52
C ARG A 153 -6.78 0.26 -11.01
N VAL A 154 -5.88 -0.47 -10.39
CA VAL A 154 -6.16 -1.74 -9.70
C VAL A 154 -5.59 -1.69 -8.30
N PHE A 155 -6.10 -2.56 -7.42
CA PHE A 155 -5.67 -2.56 -6.02
C PHE A 155 -4.16 -2.70 -5.85
N LYS A 156 -3.51 -3.56 -6.64
CA LYS A 156 -2.05 -3.77 -6.57
C LYS A 156 -1.22 -2.53 -6.89
N ASP A 157 -1.78 -1.52 -7.54
CA ASP A 157 -1.10 -0.24 -7.78
C ASP A 157 -0.73 0.46 -6.48
N SER A 158 -1.43 0.16 -5.38
CA SER A 158 -1.10 0.64 -4.04
C SER A 158 0.35 0.35 -3.65
N ARG A 159 0.85 -0.81 -4.03
CA ARG A 159 2.23 -1.23 -3.76
C ARG A 159 3.26 -0.39 -4.53
N ALA A 160 3.01 -0.12 -5.80
CA ALA A 160 3.87 0.73 -6.63
C ALA A 160 3.85 2.20 -6.17
N ILE A 161 2.69 2.71 -5.78
CA ILE A 161 2.52 4.06 -5.24
C ILE A 161 3.27 4.20 -3.91
N TRP A 162 3.10 3.26 -3.00
CA TRP A 162 3.83 3.21 -1.74
C TRP A 162 5.34 3.17 -1.97
N ALA A 163 5.80 2.31 -2.88
CA ALA A 163 7.22 2.16 -3.20
C ALA A 163 7.82 3.48 -3.72
N ARG A 164 7.10 4.18 -4.60
CA ARG A 164 7.52 5.50 -5.12
C ARG A 164 7.70 6.52 -4.01
N LEU A 165 6.73 6.62 -3.12
CA LEU A 165 6.76 7.56 -2.00
C LEU A 165 7.84 7.21 -0.98
N VAL A 166 7.96 5.96 -0.61
CA VAL A 166 9.00 5.50 0.34
C VAL A 166 10.39 5.81 -0.19
N PHE A 167 10.63 5.57 -1.48
CA PHE A 167 11.90 5.92 -2.11
C PHE A 167 12.19 7.42 -2.01
N GLU A 168 11.25 8.26 -2.42
CA GLU A 168 11.43 9.71 -2.41
C GLU A 168 11.57 10.29 -0.99
N LEU A 169 10.83 9.74 -0.01
CA LEU A 169 10.80 10.27 1.34
C LEU A 169 11.95 9.76 2.22
N HIS A 170 12.48 8.57 1.95
CA HIS A 170 13.42 7.93 2.88
C HIS A 170 14.79 7.60 2.30
N PHE A 171 14.87 7.16 1.05
CA PHE A 171 16.15 6.69 0.51
C PHE A 171 17.26 7.76 0.54
N ASN A 172 16.95 8.97 0.16
CA ASN A 172 17.93 10.07 0.13
C ASN A 172 18.00 10.86 1.45
N ARG A 173 17.08 10.63 2.38
CA ARG A 173 16.93 11.45 3.59
C ARG A 173 17.30 10.73 4.88
N ASP A 174 17.06 9.42 4.95
CA ASP A 174 17.43 8.62 6.12
C ASP A 174 18.92 8.27 6.06
N PRO A 175 19.72 8.64 7.07
CA PRO A 175 21.16 8.31 7.11
C PRO A 175 21.47 6.81 7.01
N ARG A 176 20.53 5.96 7.39
CA ARG A 176 20.60 4.50 7.27
C ARG A 176 20.94 4.06 5.84
N TRP A 177 20.47 4.78 4.83
CA TRP A 177 20.63 4.45 3.42
C TRP A 177 21.79 5.17 2.71
N LYS A 178 22.52 6.01 3.42
CA LYS A 178 23.55 6.90 2.84
C LYS A 178 24.63 6.19 2.03
N LYS A 179 24.95 4.94 2.39
CA LYS A 179 25.97 4.13 1.71
C LYS A 179 25.38 2.87 1.08
N VAL A 180 24.08 2.83 0.92
CA VAL A 180 23.35 1.67 0.43
C VAL A 180 22.96 1.90 -1.03
N ASN A 181 23.16 0.89 -1.83
CA ASN A 181 22.73 0.88 -3.23
C ASN A 181 21.21 0.84 -3.30
N GLU A 182 20.61 1.52 -4.28
CA GLU A 182 19.17 1.54 -4.51
C GLU A 182 18.56 0.14 -4.62
N THR A 183 19.23 -0.80 -5.28
CA THR A 183 18.77 -2.18 -5.40
C THR A 183 18.64 -2.88 -4.04
N VAL A 184 19.57 -2.63 -3.13
CA VAL A 184 19.52 -3.18 -1.76
C VAL A 184 18.35 -2.58 -0.98
N PHE A 185 18.13 -1.26 -1.11
CA PHE A 185 16.97 -0.59 -0.51
C PHE A 185 15.66 -1.27 -0.93
N TRP A 186 15.46 -1.45 -2.24
CA TRP A 186 14.26 -2.08 -2.77
C TRP A 186 14.09 -3.53 -2.31
N ARG A 187 15.18 -4.27 -2.25
CA ARG A 187 15.18 -5.65 -1.76
C ARG A 187 14.73 -5.73 -0.30
N GLU A 188 15.18 -4.81 0.52
CA GLU A 188 14.77 -4.75 1.93
C GLU A 188 13.33 -4.30 2.12
N MET A 189 12.87 -3.33 1.32
CA MET A 189 11.52 -2.76 1.45
C MET A 189 10.42 -3.64 0.83
N LEU A 190 10.71 -4.30 -0.28
CA LEU A 190 9.74 -5.11 -1.01
C LEU A 190 9.89 -6.62 -0.73
N GLY A 191 10.97 -7.02 -0.10
CA GLY A 191 11.37 -8.43 -0.05
C GLY A 191 12.08 -8.86 -1.33
N HIS A 192 12.62 -10.07 -1.32
CA HIS A 192 13.55 -10.55 -2.36
C HIS A 192 12.94 -10.77 -3.75
N GLU A 193 11.62 -10.61 -3.93
CA GLU A 193 10.94 -11.14 -5.12
C GLU A 193 10.34 -10.12 -6.08
N ASP A 194 10.34 -8.83 -5.77
CA ASP A 194 9.49 -7.93 -6.54
C ASP A 194 10.26 -7.00 -7.48
N MET A 195 10.92 -7.59 -8.49
CA MET A 195 11.50 -6.84 -9.61
C MET A 195 10.41 -6.09 -10.41
N ASP A 196 9.21 -6.67 -10.52
CA ASP A 196 8.08 -6.04 -11.24
C ASP A 196 7.61 -4.76 -10.55
N THR A 197 7.62 -4.71 -9.23
CA THR A 197 7.24 -3.48 -8.51
C THR A 197 8.30 -2.40 -8.66
N GLN A 198 9.59 -2.74 -8.73
CA GLN A 198 10.66 -1.78 -8.98
C GLN A 198 10.49 -1.05 -10.31
N GLU A 199 10.06 -1.76 -11.35
CA GLU A 199 9.76 -1.14 -12.64
C GLU A 199 8.42 -0.38 -12.62
N SER A 200 7.44 -0.90 -11.89
CA SER A 200 6.09 -0.32 -11.84
C SER A 200 6.01 1.01 -11.10
N TYR A 201 6.87 1.25 -10.08
CA TYR A 201 6.80 2.51 -9.34
C TYR A 201 7.15 3.72 -10.20
N LYS A 202 7.96 3.54 -11.24
CA LYS A 202 8.36 4.60 -12.18
C LYS A 202 7.19 5.18 -12.98
N VAL A 203 6.08 4.45 -13.06
CA VAL A 203 4.83 4.92 -13.69
C VAL A 203 4.21 6.08 -12.92
N PHE A 204 4.39 6.09 -11.60
CA PHE A 204 3.79 7.10 -10.72
C PHE A 204 4.75 8.26 -10.49
N LYS A 205 4.23 9.48 -10.69
CA LYS A 205 4.92 10.73 -10.38
C LYS A 205 4.18 11.43 -9.26
N ILE A 206 4.91 11.85 -8.23
CA ILE A 206 4.32 12.50 -7.07
C ILE A 206 4.43 14.02 -7.19
N ASP A 207 3.29 14.69 -7.07
CA ASP A 207 3.18 16.13 -6.99
C ASP A 207 3.05 16.53 -5.51
N TYR A 208 4.01 17.31 -5.02
CA TYR A 208 4.04 17.79 -3.63
C TYR A 208 3.42 19.16 -3.45
N THR A 209 2.80 19.72 -4.47
CA THR A 209 2.12 21.02 -4.38
C THR A 209 0.94 20.92 -3.42
N LYS A 210 0.90 21.85 -2.45
CA LYS A 210 -0.25 21.95 -1.55
C LYS A 210 -1.44 22.49 -2.33
N PRO A 211 -2.63 21.82 -2.24
CA PRO A 211 -3.84 22.38 -2.84
C PRO A 211 -4.12 23.76 -2.27
N ALA A 212 -4.65 24.68 -3.11
CA ALA A 212 -5.10 25.98 -2.65
C ALA A 212 -6.13 25.79 -1.53
N ALA A 213 -5.98 26.53 -0.42
CA ALA A 213 -6.79 26.36 0.77
C ALA A 213 -8.27 26.61 0.45
N THR A 214 -9.04 25.55 0.29
CA THR A 214 -10.49 25.55 0.35
C THR A 214 -10.89 25.24 1.80
N GLY A 215 -10.72 26.20 2.72
CA GLY A 215 -11.31 26.23 4.06
C GLY A 215 -11.11 25.05 5.02
N GLU A 216 -10.66 23.88 4.56
CA GLU A 216 -10.31 22.74 5.37
C GLU A 216 -8.80 22.49 5.27
N ALA A 217 -8.10 22.90 6.30
CA ALA A 217 -6.69 22.54 6.47
C ALA A 217 -6.59 21.03 6.61
N VAL A 218 -6.15 20.36 5.56
CA VAL A 218 -5.66 19.01 5.67
C VAL A 218 -4.28 19.08 6.35
N GLU A 219 -4.28 19.28 7.67
CA GLU A 219 -3.10 19.11 8.50
C GLU A 219 -2.77 17.61 8.54
N GLY A 220 -2.17 17.12 7.47
CA GLY A 220 -1.62 15.79 7.47
C GLY A 220 -0.39 15.73 8.37
N GLN A 221 -0.24 14.63 9.10
CA GLN A 221 0.93 14.28 9.94
C GLN A 221 2.29 14.45 9.23
N TRP A 222 2.28 14.73 7.94
CA TRP A 222 3.44 14.89 7.07
C TRP A 222 3.86 16.34 6.83
N ALA A 223 3.08 17.32 7.28
CA ALA A 223 3.40 18.74 7.09
C ALA A 223 4.78 19.11 7.65
N ASN A 224 5.24 18.40 8.69
CA ASN A 224 6.54 18.60 9.33
C ASN A 224 7.66 17.71 8.76
N ARG A 225 7.37 16.84 7.79
CA ARG A 225 8.35 15.92 7.19
C ARG A 225 8.85 16.36 5.81
N LEU A 226 8.17 17.29 5.19
CA LEU A 226 8.56 17.93 3.95
C LEU A 226 9.31 19.23 4.23
#